data_ed41be64b71d45b10f4a274e16595f00
#
_entry.id   ed41be64b71d45b10f4a274e16595f00
#
_cell.length_a   1.000
_cell.length_b   1.000
_cell.length_c   1.000
_cell.angle_alpha   90.00
_cell.angle_beta   90.00
_cell.angle_gamma   90.00
#
_symmetry.space_group_name_H-M   'P 1'
#
loop_
_entity.id
_entity.type
_entity.pdbx_description
1 polymer ?
#
loop_
_entity_poly.entity_id
_entity_poly.type
_entity_poly.pdbx_seq_one_letter_code
_entity_poly.pdbx_strand_id
1 'polypeptide(L)'
;MKKATTLSLICPGAGQIYNKSYWRAPIVLGGMASMVYVIDWNNRGYKRFKTAYALRADFDLNPGNYPDGMSKDEFAGRYSASYLKNLRDAYRRNRDLCLILTAAVYAFQAVDAHVDAHLKDFDVSDDLTVSMEPMFDYQYSNVHGATPIFGFNINMTF
;
A
#
# COMPACT_ATOMS: atom_id res chain seq x y z
N MET A 1 15.95 -16.55 -4.41
CA MET A 1 15.03 -16.57 -3.26
C MET A 1 15.42 -15.61 -2.13
N LYS A 2 16.46 -15.85 -1.35
CA LYS A 2 16.85 -15.02 -0.18
C LYS A 2 17.03 -13.53 -0.47
N LYS A 3 17.48 -13.14 -1.67
CA LYS A 3 17.78 -11.74 -2.03
C LYS A 3 16.49 -10.88 -2.19
N ALA A 4 15.44 -11.41 -2.81
CA ALA A 4 14.18 -10.66 -3.00
C ALA A 4 13.47 -10.38 -1.65
N THR A 5 13.40 -11.39 -0.78
CA THR A 5 12.84 -11.27 0.56
C THR A 5 13.65 -10.32 1.45
N THR A 6 14.99 -10.38 1.38
CA THR A 6 15.87 -9.48 2.13
C THR A 6 15.76 -8.04 1.64
N LEU A 7 15.64 -7.84 0.31
CA LEU A 7 15.44 -6.49 -0.26
C LEU A 7 14.10 -5.89 0.15
N SER A 8 13.01 -6.67 0.17
CA SER A 8 11.70 -6.19 0.61
C SER A 8 11.63 -5.86 2.10
N LEU A 9 12.48 -6.52 2.93
CA LEU A 9 12.64 -6.22 4.36
C LEU A 9 13.45 -4.94 4.62
N ILE A 10 14.33 -4.54 3.71
CA ILE A 10 15.13 -3.32 3.87
C ILE A 10 14.37 -2.10 3.30
N CYS A 11 13.74 -2.27 2.15
CA CYS A 11 13.02 -1.21 1.47
C CYS A 11 11.69 -1.75 0.92
N PRO A 12 10.53 -1.24 1.40
CA PRO A 12 9.23 -1.68 0.91
C PRO A 12 9.13 -1.40 -0.59
N GLY A 13 8.74 -2.41 -1.37
CA GLY A 13 8.67 -2.34 -2.83
C GLY A 13 9.93 -2.76 -3.59
N ALA A 14 11.11 -2.81 -2.96
CA ALA A 14 12.36 -3.20 -3.63
C ALA A 14 12.35 -4.67 -4.09
N GLY A 15 11.73 -5.56 -3.31
CA GLY A 15 11.54 -6.96 -3.70
C GLY A 15 10.67 -7.12 -4.95
N GLN A 16 9.65 -6.27 -5.10
CA GLN A 16 8.76 -6.28 -6.27
C GLN A 16 9.46 -5.77 -7.53
N ILE A 17 10.35 -4.77 -7.40
CA ILE A 17 11.21 -4.30 -8.50
C ILE A 17 12.18 -5.42 -8.90
N TYR A 18 12.80 -6.09 -7.94
CA TYR A 18 13.68 -7.24 -8.20
C TYR A 18 12.93 -8.38 -8.92
N ASN A 19 11.68 -8.60 -8.55
CA ASN A 19 10.81 -9.60 -9.18
C ASN A 19 10.22 -9.16 -10.53
N LYS A 20 10.67 -8.02 -11.11
CA LYS A 20 10.18 -7.45 -12.39
C LYS A 20 8.68 -7.09 -12.37
N SER A 21 8.04 -7.03 -11.21
CA SER A 21 6.64 -6.63 -11.04
C SER A 21 6.54 -5.10 -10.86
N TYR A 22 7.00 -4.36 -11.86
CA TYR A 22 7.18 -2.90 -11.81
C TYR A 22 5.91 -2.11 -11.52
N TRP A 23 4.75 -2.61 -11.89
CA TRP A 23 3.47 -1.93 -11.66
C TRP A 23 3.01 -1.98 -10.19
N ARG A 24 3.45 -2.98 -9.41
CA ARG A 24 3.12 -3.12 -7.98
C ARG A 24 3.97 -2.21 -7.11
N ALA A 25 5.21 -1.94 -7.50
CA ALA A 25 6.14 -1.13 -6.73
C ALA A 25 5.62 0.30 -6.43
N PRO A 26 5.08 1.09 -7.40
CA PRO A 26 4.56 2.42 -7.10
C PRO A 26 3.32 2.39 -6.20
N ILE A 27 2.48 1.36 -6.28
CA ILE A 27 1.31 1.22 -5.42
C ILE A 27 1.74 1.02 -3.96
N VAL A 28 2.72 0.16 -3.74
CA VAL A 28 3.27 -0.12 -2.40
C VAL A 28 3.95 1.11 -1.83
N LEU A 29 4.80 1.79 -2.60
CA LEU A 29 5.48 3.01 -2.16
C LEU A 29 4.48 4.13 -1.86
N GLY A 30 3.47 4.32 -2.71
CA GLY A 30 2.40 5.30 -2.49
C GLY A 30 1.57 4.99 -1.24
N GLY A 31 1.22 3.73 -1.03
CA GLY A 31 0.53 3.27 0.17
C GLY A 31 1.34 3.51 1.45
N MET A 32 2.63 3.16 1.45
CA MET A 32 3.51 3.40 2.59
C MET A 32 3.71 4.90 2.86
N ALA A 33 3.92 5.71 1.83
CA ALA A 33 4.06 7.15 1.96
C ALA A 33 2.79 7.80 2.55
N SER A 34 1.61 7.36 2.12
CA SER A 34 0.34 7.84 2.67
C SER A 34 0.16 7.48 4.14
N MET A 35 0.57 6.27 4.55
CA MET A 35 0.53 5.86 5.97
C MET A 35 1.47 6.70 6.84
N VAL A 36 2.70 6.96 6.38
CA VAL A 36 3.65 7.83 7.08
C VAL A 36 3.07 9.24 7.24
N TYR A 37 2.45 9.78 6.17
CA TYR A 37 1.79 11.08 6.23
C TYR A 37 0.66 11.12 7.27
N VAL A 38 -0.22 10.11 7.30
CA VAL A 38 -1.33 10.02 8.26
C VAL A 38 -0.83 9.89 9.70
N ILE A 39 0.25 9.13 9.93
CA ILE A 39 0.89 8.99 11.25
C ILE A 39 1.43 10.35 11.71
N ASP A 40 2.14 11.07 10.84
CA ASP A 40 2.69 12.39 11.18
C ASP A 40 1.59 13.42 11.43
N TRP A 41 0.52 13.42 10.62
CA TRP A 41 -0.66 14.25 10.83
C TRP A 41 -1.28 14.02 12.23
N ASN A 42 -1.54 12.76 12.60
CA ASN A 42 -2.09 12.43 13.91
C ASN A 42 -1.11 12.76 15.05
N ASN A 43 0.19 12.58 14.83
CA ASN A 43 1.21 12.91 15.82
C ASN A 43 1.33 14.43 16.07
N ARG A 44 1.20 15.25 15.02
CA ARG A 44 1.11 16.71 15.14
C ARG A 44 -0.14 17.14 15.92
N GLY A 45 -1.29 16.56 15.60
CA GLY A 45 -2.53 16.78 16.34
C GLY A 45 -2.40 16.40 17.83
N TYR A 46 -1.85 15.22 18.11
CA TYR A 46 -1.57 14.78 19.45
C TYR A 46 -0.68 15.77 20.24
N LYS A 47 0.44 16.19 19.66
CA LYS A 47 1.36 17.15 20.30
C LYS A 47 0.65 18.47 20.59
N ARG A 48 -0.10 18.99 19.64
CA ARG A 48 -0.85 20.25 19.77
C ARG A 48 -1.85 20.20 20.92
N PHE A 49 -2.70 19.19 20.95
CA PHE A 49 -3.71 19.06 22.01
C PHE A 49 -3.14 18.61 23.36
N LYS A 50 -1.97 17.95 23.37
CA LYS A 50 -1.24 17.66 24.61
C LYS A 50 -0.77 18.95 25.28
N THR A 51 -0.21 19.89 24.50
CA THR A 51 0.25 21.19 25.03
C THR A 51 -0.94 22.03 25.52
N ALA A 52 -2.01 22.14 24.70
CA ALA A 52 -3.20 22.89 25.07
C ALA A 52 -3.87 22.33 26.35
N TYR A 53 -3.94 21.01 26.47
CA TYR A 53 -4.46 20.36 27.68
C TYR A 53 -3.59 20.65 28.92
N ALA A 54 -2.26 20.61 28.78
CA ALA A 54 -1.36 20.88 29.90
C ALA A 54 -1.52 22.33 30.41
N LEU A 55 -1.57 23.29 29.51
CA LEU A 55 -1.78 24.70 29.84
C LEU A 55 -3.15 24.93 30.53
N ARG A 56 -4.19 24.28 30.01
CA ARG A 56 -5.54 24.43 30.59
C ARG A 56 -5.66 23.76 31.95
N ALA A 57 -5.07 22.56 32.11
CA ALA A 57 -5.08 21.85 33.39
C ALA A 57 -4.30 22.57 34.48
N ASP A 58 -3.18 23.21 34.14
CA ASP A 58 -2.41 24.03 35.09
C ASP A 58 -3.18 25.26 35.52
N PHE A 59 -3.88 25.95 34.59
CA PHE A 59 -4.78 27.06 34.93
C PHE A 59 -5.95 26.63 35.82
N ASP A 60 -6.56 25.47 35.57
CA ASP A 60 -7.68 24.97 36.35
C ASP A 60 -7.25 24.60 37.79
N LEU A 61 -5.98 24.17 37.99
CA LEU A 61 -5.40 23.86 39.30
C LEU A 61 -4.93 25.10 40.04
N ASN A 62 -4.48 26.14 39.33
CA ASN A 62 -3.92 27.37 39.88
C ASN A 62 -4.61 28.61 39.29
N PRO A 63 -5.87 28.91 39.64
CA PRO A 63 -6.66 29.99 38.99
C PRO A 63 -6.08 31.41 39.12
N GLY A 64 -5.12 31.59 40.05
CA GLY A 64 -4.42 32.89 40.23
C GLY A 64 -3.15 33.04 39.40
N ASN A 65 -2.66 31.97 38.80
CA ASN A 65 -1.45 31.99 37.98
C ASN A 65 -1.81 31.69 36.54
N TYR A 66 -1.71 32.70 35.69
CA TYR A 66 -2.00 32.53 34.25
C TYR A 66 -0.76 31.93 33.57
N PRO A 67 -0.82 30.66 33.08
CA PRO A 67 0.37 30.03 32.51
C PRO A 67 0.92 30.80 31.32
N ASP A 68 2.23 30.95 31.26
CA ASP A 68 2.91 31.54 30.13
C ASP A 68 2.62 30.74 28.87
N GLY A 69 1.97 31.36 27.90
CA GLY A 69 1.58 30.67 26.66
C GLY A 69 0.08 30.34 26.53
N MET A 70 -0.70 30.40 27.59
CA MET A 70 -2.16 30.18 27.51
C MET A 70 -2.86 31.22 26.63
N SER A 71 -2.38 32.48 26.64
CA SER A 71 -2.87 33.55 25.78
C SER A 71 -2.45 33.37 24.32
N LYS A 72 -1.37 32.62 24.08
CA LYS A 72 -0.83 32.33 22.73
C LYS A 72 -1.41 31.03 22.14
N ASP A 73 -1.93 30.14 22.99
CA ASP A 73 -2.54 28.88 22.54
C ASP A 73 -4.01 29.10 22.21
N GLU A 74 -4.36 28.91 20.96
CA GLU A 74 -5.70 29.10 20.42
C GLU A 74 -6.77 28.24 21.10
N PHE A 75 -6.39 27.09 21.65
CA PHE A 75 -7.30 26.07 22.17
C PHE A 75 -7.41 26.09 23.70
N ALA A 76 -6.28 26.33 24.42
CA ALA A 76 -6.25 26.26 25.87
C ALA A 76 -7.17 27.30 26.54
N GLY A 77 -7.27 28.48 25.97
CA GLY A 77 -8.16 29.54 26.43
C GLY A 77 -9.64 29.35 26.08
N ARG A 78 -9.95 28.56 25.05
CA ARG A 78 -11.28 28.45 24.43
C ARG A 78 -12.05 27.20 24.87
N TYR A 79 -11.36 26.12 25.18
CA TYR A 79 -11.96 24.81 25.44
C TYR A 79 -11.66 24.31 26.87
N SER A 80 -12.55 23.47 27.39
CA SER A 80 -12.39 22.85 28.72
C SER A 80 -11.27 21.78 28.70
N ALA A 81 -10.68 21.53 29.86
CA ALA A 81 -9.64 20.51 30.02
C ALA A 81 -10.13 19.12 29.59
N SER A 82 -11.37 18.76 29.91
CA SER A 82 -11.98 17.48 29.52
C SER A 82 -12.08 17.31 28.01
N TYR A 83 -12.49 18.36 27.29
CA TYR A 83 -12.58 18.35 25.83
C TYR A 83 -11.20 18.20 25.18
N LEU A 84 -10.21 18.97 25.63
CA LEU A 84 -8.84 18.89 25.15
C LEU A 84 -8.21 17.54 25.41
N LYS A 85 -8.49 16.92 26.57
CA LYS A 85 -8.10 15.56 26.89
C LYS A 85 -8.66 14.56 25.88
N ASN A 86 -9.96 14.64 25.61
CA ASN A 86 -10.62 13.74 24.67
C ASN A 86 -10.03 13.86 23.25
N LEU A 87 -9.76 15.06 22.78
CA LEU A 87 -9.10 15.28 21.49
C LEU A 87 -7.69 14.70 21.47
N ARG A 88 -6.88 15.00 22.49
CA ARG A 88 -5.53 14.43 22.64
C ARG A 88 -5.57 12.90 22.56
N ASP A 89 -6.47 12.28 23.32
CA ASP A 89 -6.56 10.82 23.40
C ASP A 89 -7.08 10.21 22.08
N ALA A 90 -7.98 10.90 21.35
CA ALA A 90 -8.42 10.51 20.02
C ALA A 90 -7.26 10.49 19.00
N TYR A 91 -6.48 11.57 18.93
CA TYR A 91 -5.32 11.65 18.05
C TYR A 91 -4.23 10.63 18.40
N ARG A 92 -4.01 10.39 19.71
CA ARG A 92 -3.11 9.34 20.20
C ARG A 92 -3.56 7.96 19.71
N ARG A 93 -4.81 7.61 19.94
CA ARG A 93 -5.39 6.32 19.52
C ARG A 93 -5.31 6.13 18.00
N ASN A 94 -5.67 7.15 17.21
CA ASN A 94 -5.59 7.07 15.76
C ASN A 94 -4.15 6.88 15.28
N ARG A 95 -3.18 7.59 15.86
CA ARG A 95 -1.76 7.40 15.56
C ARG A 95 -1.32 5.96 15.87
N ASP A 96 -1.65 5.46 17.04
CA ASP A 96 -1.24 4.12 17.50
C ASP A 96 -1.89 3.03 16.62
N LEU A 97 -3.15 3.19 16.20
CA LEU A 97 -3.80 2.32 15.23
C LEU A 97 -3.11 2.36 13.86
N CYS A 98 -2.77 3.56 13.35
CA CYS A 98 -2.04 3.68 12.09
C CYS A 98 -0.67 3.00 12.15
N LEU A 99 0.04 3.07 13.28
CA LEU A 99 1.31 2.37 13.47
C LEU A 99 1.14 0.85 13.40
N ILE A 100 0.12 0.30 14.09
CA ILE A 100 -0.19 -1.14 14.06
C ILE A 100 -0.57 -1.58 12.65
N LEU A 101 -1.43 -0.83 11.94
CA LEU A 101 -1.81 -1.11 10.56
C LEU A 101 -0.61 -1.06 9.62
N THR A 102 0.28 -0.09 9.78
CA THR A 102 1.51 0.01 8.98
C THR A 102 2.40 -1.21 9.19
N ALA A 103 2.57 -1.66 10.43
CA ALA A 103 3.34 -2.87 10.74
C ALA A 103 2.70 -4.13 10.11
N ALA A 104 1.37 -4.25 10.18
CA ALA A 104 0.65 -5.36 9.56
C ALA A 104 0.80 -5.36 8.03
N VAL A 105 0.61 -4.22 7.37
CA VAL A 105 0.79 -4.08 5.92
C VAL A 105 2.23 -4.42 5.51
N TYR A 106 3.20 -3.98 6.30
CA TYR A 106 4.61 -4.31 6.06
C TYR A 106 4.90 -5.81 6.16
N ALA A 107 4.31 -6.48 7.16
CA ALA A 107 4.42 -7.92 7.30
C ALA A 107 3.78 -8.66 6.09
N PHE A 108 2.60 -8.23 5.64
CA PHE A 108 1.96 -8.79 4.44
C PHE A 108 2.81 -8.62 3.19
N GLN A 109 3.45 -7.47 3.00
CA GLN A 109 4.36 -7.25 1.87
C GLN A 109 5.57 -8.17 1.89
N ALA A 110 6.12 -8.46 3.07
CA ALA A 110 7.23 -9.41 3.18
C ALA A 110 6.80 -10.83 2.80
N VAL A 111 5.58 -11.24 3.18
CA VAL A 111 4.99 -12.53 2.79
C VAL A 111 4.73 -12.58 1.29
N ASP A 112 4.11 -11.54 0.70
CA ASP A 112 3.84 -11.43 -0.74
C ASP A 112 5.12 -11.56 -1.56
N ALA A 113 6.18 -10.83 -1.19
CA ALA A 113 7.47 -10.92 -1.86
C ALA A 113 8.12 -12.31 -1.73
N HIS A 114 7.88 -13.01 -0.62
CA HIS A 114 8.36 -14.37 -0.42
C HIS A 114 7.61 -15.37 -1.32
N VAL A 115 6.29 -15.26 -1.37
CA VAL A 115 5.42 -16.11 -2.21
C VAL A 115 5.73 -15.89 -3.69
N ASP A 116 5.83 -14.64 -4.13
CA ASP A 116 6.21 -14.30 -5.52
C ASP A 116 7.59 -14.90 -5.91
N ALA A 117 8.55 -14.91 -4.97
CA ALA A 117 9.86 -15.49 -5.22
C ALA A 117 9.79 -17.02 -5.37
N HIS A 118 8.91 -17.69 -4.63
CA HIS A 118 8.73 -19.14 -4.76
C HIS A 118 7.94 -19.51 -6.03
N LEU A 119 6.91 -18.76 -6.39
CA LEU A 119 6.11 -19.05 -7.57
C LEU A 119 6.89 -18.88 -8.88
N LYS A 120 7.89 -18.00 -8.91
CA LYS A 120 8.78 -17.84 -10.09
C LYS A 120 9.75 -19.00 -10.32
N ASP A 121 10.07 -19.76 -9.28
CA ASP A 121 10.91 -20.96 -9.43
C ASP A 121 10.07 -22.16 -9.93
N PHE A 122 8.76 -22.10 -9.87
CA PHE A 122 7.85 -23.00 -10.57
C PHE A 122 7.52 -22.38 -11.93
N ASP A 123 8.52 -22.22 -12.78
CA ASP A 123 8.32 -21.94 -14.18
C ASP A 123 7.60 -23.16 -14.77
N VAL A 124 6.30 -23.02 -14.95
CA VAL A 124 5.48 -24.02 -15.63
C VAL A 124 5.83 -23.87 -17.09
N SER A 125 6.94 -24.52 -17.43
CA SER A 125 7.52 -24.75 -18.75
C SER A 125 6.90 -23.97 -19.93
N ASP A 126 7.77 -23.29 -20.63
CA ASP A 126 7.60 -22.76 -21.98
C ASP A 126 7.24 -23.85 -23.05
N ASP A 127 6.80 -25.03 -22.61
CA ASP A 127 6.57 -26.16 -23.50
C ASP A 127 5.20 -26.15 -24.18
N LEU A 128 4.27 -25.28 -23.74
CA LEU A 128 2.99 -25.11 -24.44
C LEU A 128 3.04 -23.89 -25.36
N THR A 129 3.51 -24.10 -26.58
CA THR A 129 3.45 -23.07 -27.63
C THR A 129 2.17 -23.26 -28.45
N VAL A 130 1.26 -22.28 -28.33
CA VAL A 130 0.08 -22.21 -29.20
C VAL A 130 0.38 -21.21 -30.30
N SER A 131 0.56 -21.70 -31.53
CA SER A 131 0.65 -20.84 -32.73
C SER A 131 -0.67 -20.87 -33.50
N MET A 132 -1.20 -19.69 -33.82
CA MET A 132 -2.38 -19.52 -34.63
C MET A 132 -1.97 -18.88 -35.95
N GLU A 133 -2.08 -19.65 -37.06
CA GLU A 133 -1.74 -19.19 -38.40
C GLU A 133 -2.98 -19.13 -39.26
N PRO A 134 -3.21 -18.03 -40.01
CA PRO A 134 -4.30 -17.99 -40.98
C PRO A 134 -4.00 -18.93 -42.14
N MET A 135 -4.94 -19.82 -42.45
CA MET A 135 -4.83 -20.79 -43.53
C MET A 135 -5.77 -20.38 -44.67
N PHE A 136 -5.23 -20.32 -45.89
CA PHE A 136 -5.98 -20.12 -47.13
C PHE A 136 -5.77 -21.37 -48.00
N ASP A 137 -6.84 -22.10 -48.28
CA ASP A 137 -6.79 -23.30 -49.11
C ASP A 137 -7.93 -23.27 -50.15
N TYR A 138 -7.78 -24.07 -51.20
CA TYR A 138 -8.78 -24.21 -52.27
C TYR A 138 -9.26 -25.63 -52.31
N GLN A 139 -10.55 -25.83 -52.04
CA GLN A 139 -11.17 -27.15 -52.23
C GLN A 139 -11.68 -27.31 -53.64
N TYR A 140 -11.16 -28.30 -54.34
CA TYR A 140 -11.62 -28.68 -55.67
C TYR A 140 -12.79 -29.63 -55.57
N SER A 141 -13.95 -29.22 -56.09
CA SER A 141 -15.13 -30.09 -56.21
C SER A 141 -15.43 -30.33 -57.67
N ASN A 142 -15.73 -31.58 -58.06
CA ASN A 142 -16.06 -31.97 -59.43
C ASN A 142 -17.34 -31.31 -59.96
N VAL A 143 -18.14 -30.64 -59.13
CA VAL A 143 -19.42 -30.04 -59.50
C VAL A 143 -19.35 -28.50 -59.55
N HIS A 144 -18.51 -27.86 -58.71
CA HIS A 144 -18.50 -26.39 -58.53
C HIS A 144 -17.15 -25.72 -58.73
N GLY A 145 -16.11 -26.44 -59.20
CA GLY A 145 -14.77 -25.87 -59.38
C GLY A 145 -14.05 -25.62 -58.04
N ALA A 146 -13.09 -24.72 -58.04
CA ALA A 146 -12.29 -24.38 -56.88
C ALA A 146 -13.01 -23.34 -56.01
N THR A 147 -13.34 -23.72 -54.78
CA THR A 147 -13.91 -22.79 -53.74
C THR A 147 -12.85 -22.45 -52.74
N PRO A 148 -12.61 -21.17 -52.46
CA PRO A 148 -11.65 -20.77 -51.45
C PRO A 148 -12.20 -21.07 -50.04
N ILE A 149 -11.36 -21.68 -49.18
CA ILE A 149 -11.64 -21.92 -47.77
C ILE A 149 -10.72 -21.05 -46.96
N PHE A 150 -11.31 -20.34 -46.00
CA PHE A 150 -10.58 -19.53 -45.03
C PHE A 150 -10.70 -20.21 -43.65
N GLY A 151 -9.56 -20.42 -42.99
CA GLY A 151 -9.52 -21.06 -41.67
C GLY A 151 -8.34 -20.58 -40.85
N PHE A 152 -8.30 -21.02 -39.60
CA PHE A 152 -7.14 -20.83 -38.74
C PHE A 152 -6.59 -22.21 -38.38
N ASN A 153 -5.29 -22.38 -38.57
CA ASN A 153 -4.58 -23.56 -38.08
C ASN A 153 -4.06 -23.28 -36.68
N ILE A 154 -4.46 -24.08 -35.71
CA ILE A 154 -4.03 -23.98 -34.31
C ILE A 154 -3.09 -25.16 -34.02
N ASN A 155 -1.79 -24.87 -33.94
CA ASN A 155 -0.79 -25.86 -33.53
C ASN A 155 -0.52 -25.74 -32.04
N MET A 156 -0.71 -26.82 -31.32
CA MET A 156 -0.34 -26.99 -29.91
C MET A 156 0.83 -27.96 -29.84
N THR A 157 2.00 -27.48 -29.39
CA THR A 157 3.15 -28.32 -29.15
C THR A 157 3.28 -28.50 -27.63
N PHE A 158 3.27 -29.79 -27.19
CA PHE A 158 3.39 -30.18 -25.79
C PHE A 158 4.83 -30.58 -25.48
#